data_838103d7c83f02c1872026d041f1362b
#
_entry.id   838103d7c83f02c1872026d041f1362b
#
_cell.length_a   1.000
_cell.length_b   1.000
_cell.length_c   1.000
_cell.angle_alpha   90.00
_cell.angle_beta   90.00
_cell.angle_gamma   90.00
#
_symmetry.space_group_name_H-M   'P 1'
#
loop_
_entity.id
_entity.type
_entity.pdbx_description
1 polymer ?
#
loop_
_entity_poly.entity_id
_entity_poly.type
_entity_poly.pdbx_seq_one_letter_code
_entity_poly.pdbx_strand_id
1 'polypeptide(L)'
;MNSYFEVAIELQSKLEEIINNIFEVTNNEISINVEDVNILQRDNNSINSSTAIGYILEEYLIRKIEQYFSLPDCNLKILMKPNNKANTSSYDFSLIYKEHLFYINLKANRNVNDAIAAINRLYTDYVEYDGESPLHYLVFKTNYDIGKSTINSQNKIIIKSTYSYFLEQIDFSRGWKQDHRSWSPGGKLNSGRLMVSKNLFNENQIEISKMSYEKTRNYLEEMFNKNFAVAEYEE
;
A
#
# COMPACT_ATOMS: atom_id res chain seq x y z
N MET A 1 -27.06 -7.43 2.54
CA MET A 1 -25.61 -7.13 2.61
C MET A 1 -25.46 -5.89 3.46
N ASN A 2 -24.44 -5.74 4.25
CA ASN A 2 -24.29 -4.56 5.12
C ASN A 2 -23.86 -3.38 4.23
N SER A 3 -24.57 -2.26 4.26
CA SER A 3 -24.29 -1.06 3.43
C SER A 3 -22.83 -0.58 3.54
N TYR A 4 -22.19 -0.83 4.67
CA TYR A 4 -20.77 -0.54 4.92
C TYR A 4 -19.86 -1.18 3.86
N PHE A 5 -20.06 -2.44 3.51
CA PHE A 5 -19.18 -3.13 2.57
C PHE A 5 -19.52 -2.86 1.11
N GLU A 6 -20.77 -2.55 0.80
CA GLU A 6 -21.19 -2.22 -0.57
C GLU A 6 -20.47 -0.96 -1.06
N VAL A 7 -20.40 0.06 -0.22
CA VAL A 7 -19.67 1.31 -0.53
C VAL A 7 -18.17 1.06 -0.71
N ALA A 8 -17.59 0.20 0.13
CA ALA A 8 -16.18 -0.15 0.04
C ALA A 8 -15.84 -0.84 -1.29
N ILE A 9 -16.63 -1.83 -1.69
CA ILE A 9 -16.41 -2.59 -2.93
C ILE A 9 -16.62 -1.70 -4.17
N GLU A 10 -17.61 -0.81 -4.12
CA GLU A 10 -17.83 0.12 -5.22
C GLU A 10 -16.66 1.05 -5.44
N LEU A 11 -16.09 1.60 -4.36
CA LEU A 11 -14.89 2.43 -4.47
C LEU A 11 -13.67 1.62 -4.93
N GLN A 12 -13.48 0.41 -4.39
CA GLN A 12 -12.39 -0.49 -4.81
C GLN A 12 -12.42 -0.70 -6.31
N SER A 13 -13.58 -1.08 -6.87
CA SER A 13 -13.75 -1.32 -8.30
C SER A 13 -13.44 -0.06 -9.14
N LYS A 14 -13.87 1.12 -8.69
CA LYS A 14 -13.57 2.39 -9.37
C LYS A 14 -12.07 2.70 -9.37
N LEU A 15 -11.38 2.48 -8.25
CA LEU A 15 -9.93 2.73 -8.16
C LEU A 15 -9.14 1.70 -8.98
N GLU A 16 -9.57 0.45 -9.01
CA GLU A 16 -8.97 -0.57 -9.88
C GLU A 16 -9.09 -0.20 -11.35
N GLU A 17 -10.26 0.25 -11.79
CA GLU A 17 -10.47 0.74 -13.15
C GLU A 17 -9.54 1.92 -13.47
N ILE A 18 -9.49 2.93 -12.60
CA ILE A 18 -8.62 4.11 -12.79
C ILE A 18 -7.16 3.71 -12.89
N ILE A 19 -6.66 2.85 -12.02
CA ILE A 19 -5.26 2.45 -12.00
C ILE A 19 -4.93 1.57 -13.22
N ASN A 20 -5.83 0.68 -13.62
CA ASN A 20 -5.65 -0.11 -14.83
C ASN A 20 -5.59 0.79 -16.07
N ASN A 21 -6.48 1.77 -16.19
CA ASN A 21 -6.46 2.75 -17.28
C ASN A 21 -5.15 3.56 -17.32
N ILE A 22 -4.61 3.95 -16.15
CA ILE A 22 -3.30 4.63 -16.05
C ILE A 22 -2.19 3.77 -16.66
N PHE A 23 -2.19 2.48 -16.42
CA PHE A 23 -1.17 1.57 -16.95
C PHE A 23 -1.41 1.20 -18.42
N GLU A 24 -2.66 1.03 -18.83
CA GLU A 24 -3.01 0.72 -20.23
C GLU A 24 -2.57 1.81 -21.20
N VAL A 25 -2.71 3.09 -20.83
CA VAL A 25 -2.22 4.23 -21.62
C VAL A 25 -0.72 4.14 -21.91
N THR A 26 0.04 3.50 -21.04
CA THR A 26 1.49 3.29 -21.20
C THR A 26 1.85 1.90 -21.73
N ASN A 27 0.87 1.10 -22.17
CA ASN A 27 1.05 -0.31 -22.52
C ASN A 27 1.70 -1.13 -21.40
N ASN A 28 1.38 -0.83 -20.15
CA ASN A 28 1.98 -1.43 -18.94
C ASN A 28 3.51 -1.25 -18.85
N GLU A 29 4.07 -0.27 -19.52
CA GLU A 29 5.50 0.02 -19.53
C GLU A 29 5.75 1.49 -19.16
N ILE A 30 6.62 1.73 -18.19
CA ILE A 30 7.03 3.08 -17.78
C ILE A 30 8.52 3.21 -18.07
N SER A 31 8.88 4.12 -18.96
CA SER A 31 10.28 4.40 -19.28
C SER A 31 10.95 5.13 -18.11
N ILE A 32 12.13 4.67 -17.72
CA ILE A 32 13.00 5.35 -16.76
C ILE A 32 14.23 5.81 -17.54
N ASN A 33 14.50 7.10 -17.50
CA ASN A 33 15.77 7.60 -18.00
C ASN A 33 16.85 7.32 -16.95
N VAL A 34 17.56 6.21 -17.13
CA VAL A 34 18.57 5.73 -16.16
C VAL A 34 19.82 6.61 -16.19
N GLU A 35 20.09 7.27 -17.32
CA GLU A 35 21.24 8.17 -17.42
C GLU A 35 21.15 9.32 -16.40
N ASP A 36 19.96 9.87 -16.22
CA ASP A 36 19.71 10.92 -15.24
C ASP A 36 19.74 10.42 -13.78
N VAL A 37 19.56 9.13 -13.55
CA VAL A 37 19.50 8.51 -12.23
C VAL A 37 20.78 7.73 -11.91
N ASN A 38 21.66 7.50 -12.89
CA ASN A 38 22.90 6.74 -12.68
C ASN A 38 23.99 7.58 -12.01
N ILE A 39 23.69 8.12 -10.83
CA ILE A 39 24.61 8.92 -10.00
C ILE A 39 25.88 8.12 -9.65
N LEU A 40 25.81 6.78 -9.68
CA LEU A 40 26.90 5.89 -9.30
C LEU A 40 27.76 5.46 -10.51
N GLN A 41 27.46 5.93 -11.71
CA GLN A 41 28.22 5.65 -12.96
C GLN A 41 28.57 4.15 -13.14
N ARG A 42 27.60 3.28 -12.90
CA ARG A 42 27.78 1.83 -13.04
C ARG A 42 27.81 1.44 -14.51
N ASP A 43 28.79 0.61 -14.89
CA ASP A 43 29.06 0.21 -16.30
C ASP A 43 27.86 -0.46 -17.01
N ASN A 44 26.90 -1.01 -16.30
CA ASN A 44 25.77 -1.72 -16.89
C ASN A 44 24.43 -0.98 -16.82
N ASN A 45 24.42 0.30 -16.46
CA ASN A 45 23.21 1.15 -16.35
C ASN A 45 22.02 0.44 -15.67
N SER A 46 22.30 -0.48 -14.76
CA SER A 46 21.26 -1.24 -14.08
C SER A 46 20.88 -0.61 -12.75
N ILE A 47 19.60 -0.29 -12.60
CA ILE A 47 19.04 0.06 -11.30
C ILE A 47 18.83 -1.25 -10.53
N ASN A 48 19.74 -1.55 -9.61
CA ASN A 48 19.66 -2.76 -8.80
C ASN A 48 18.79 -2.62 -7.55
N SER A 49 18.39 -1.39 -7.19
CA SER A 49 17.55 -1.15 -6.03
C SER A 49 16.07 -1.26 -6.37
N SER A 50 15.48 -2.42 -6.11
CA SER A 50 14.03 -2.63 -6.24
C SER A 50 13.24 -1.69 -5.33
N THR A 51 13.78 -1.32 -4.18
CA THR A 51 13.12 -0.42 -3.22
C THR A 51 12.98 0.99 -3.78
N ALA A 52 14.03 1.54 -4.39
CA ALA A 52 13.99 2.87 -4.99
C ALA A 52 12.96 2.96 -6.14
N ILE A 53 12.91 1.94 -6.99
CA ILE A 53 11.92 1.86 -8.07
C ILE A 53 10.50 1.74 -7.52
N GLY A 54 10.30 0.97 -6.45
CA GLY A 54 9.00 0.87 -5.78
C GLY A 54 8.48 2.24 -5.36
N TYR A 55 9.28 3.05 -4.70
CA TYR A 55 8.90 4.42 -4.29
C TYR A 55 8.61 5.34 -5.49
N ILE A 56 9.42 5.25 -6.55
CA ILE A 56 9.17 6.04 -7.78
C ILE A 56 7.82 5.66 -8.39
N LEU A 57 7.49 4.38 -8.42
CA LEU A 57 6.24 3.90 -8.98
C LEU A 57 5.04 4.28 -8.11
N GLU A 58 5.15 4.20 -6.79
CA GLU A 58 4.13 4.67 -5.84
C GLU A 58 3.87 6.18 -6.05
N GLU A 59 4.91 7.01 -6.11
CA GLU A 59 4.76 8.46 -6.36
C GLU A 59 4.17 8.75 -7.75
N TYR A 60 4.60 8.02 -8.78
CA TYR A 60 4.02 8.12 -10.12
C TYR A 60 2.51 7.86 -10.09
N LEU A 61 2.08 6.80 -9.42
CA LEU A 61 0.67 6.46 -9.28
C LEU A 61 -0.12 7.56 -8.57
N ILE A 62 0.38 8.08 -7.45
CA ILE A 62 -0.27 9.17 -6.71
C ILE A 62 -0.49 10.35 -7.65
N ARG A 63 0.53 10.76 -8.41
CA ARG A 63 0.43 11.89 -9.35
C ARG A 63 -0.58 11.63 -10.47
N LYS A 64 -0.63 10.41 -10.99
CA LYS A 64 -1.59 10.04 -12.04
C LYS A 64 -3.01 9.98 -11.51
N ILE A 65 -3.22 9.44 -10.32
CA ILE A 65 -4.53 9.44 -9.65
C ILE A 65 -5.01 10.87 -9.40
N GLU A 66 -4.15 11.78 -8.94
CA GLU A 66 -4.49 13.19 -8.78
C GLU A 66 -4.93 13.85 -10.09
N GLN A 67 -4.18 13.59 -11.17
CA GLN A 67 -4.54 14.08 -12.50
C GLN A 67 -5.89 13.54 -12.94
N TYR A 68 -6.16 12.25 -12.70
CA TYR A 68 -7.44 11.63 -13.03
C TYR A 68 -8.60 12.23 -12.21
N PHE A 69 -8.40 12.43 -10.90
CA PHE A 69 -9.41 13.05 -10.03
C PHE A 69 -9.68 14.52 -10.35
N SER A 70 -8.78 15.18 -11.08
CA SER A 70 -8.96 16.56 -11.53
C SER A 70 -9.80 16.67 -12.80
N LEU A 71 -10.18 15.54 -13.43
CA LEU A 71 -11.04 15.55 -14.60
C LEU A 71 -12.48 15.99 -14.22
N PRO A 72 -13.17 16.72 -15.10
CA PRO A 72 -14.50 17.26 -14.80
C PRO A 72 -15.54 16.20 -14.41
N ASP A 73 -15.45 15.03 -15.01
CA ASP A 73 -16.40 13.93 -14.80
C ASP A 73 -16.04 13.05 -13.58
N CYS A 74 -14.94 13.31 -12.91
CA CYS A 74 -14.54 12.57 -11.72
C CYS A 74 -15.05 13.26 -10.46
N ASN A 75 -15.85 12.55 -9.69
CA ASN A 75 -16.39 13.01 -8.40
C ASN A 75 -15.53 12.60 -7.18
N LEU A 76 -14.37 12.01 -7.41
CA LEU A 76 -13.42 11.63 -6.36
C LEU A 76 -12.42 12.76 -6.12
N LYS A 77 -12.07 12.98 -4.85
CA LYS A 77 -11.05 13.96 -4.46
C LYS A 77 -10.19 13.39 -3.35
N ILE A 78 -8.89 13.61 -3.45
CA ILE A 78 -7.99 13.35 -2.33
C ILE A 78 -8.31 14.35 -1.22
N LEU A 79 -8.64 13.82 -0.04
CA LEU A 79 -8.92 14.62 1.14
C LEU A 79 -7.63 15.10 1.80
N MET A 80 -6.70 14.18 2.02
CA MET A 80 -5.43 14.43 2.68
C MET A 80 -4.34 13.52 2.13
N LYS A 81 -3.16 14.12 1.92
CA LYS A 81 -1.89 13.39 1.81
C LYS A 81 -1.06 13.71 3.05
N PRO A 82 -0.39 12.73 3.66
CA PRO A 82 0.54 13.00 4.75
C PRO A 82 1.69 13.88 4.24
N ASN A 83 1.57 15.20 4.37
CA ASN A 83 2.59 16.16 3.95
C ASN A 83 3.87 15.96 4.76
N ASN A 84 5.01 15.76 4.09
CA ASN A 84 6.37 15.68 4.67
C ASN A 84 6.52 14.79 5.92
N LYS A 85 5.42 14.18 6.38
CA LYS A 85 5.33 13.22 7.45
C LYS A 85 5.06 11.81 6.91
N ALA A 86 5.42 11.53 5.65
CA ALA A 86 5.33 10.20 5.06
C ALA A 86 5.92 9.10 5.96
N ASN A 87 6.80 9.49 6.88
CA ASN A 87 7.35 8.61 7.90
C ASN A 87 6.46 8.41 9.13
N THR A 88 5.29 9.04 9.22
CA THR A 88 4.39 8.93 10.39
C THR A 88 3.03 8.32 10.09
N SER A 89 2.58 8.30 8.84
CA SER A 89 1.30 7.71 8.44
C SER A 89 1.45 6.31 7.87
N SER A 90 0.40 5.50 8.01
CA SER A 90 0.33 4.15 7.48
C SER A 90 -0.15 4.11 6.02
N TYR A 91 -0.70 5.20 5.51
CA TYR A 91 -1.33 5.33 4.19
C TYR A 91 -0.68 6.45 3.36
N ASP A 92 -0.87 6.41 2.05
CA ASP A 92 -0.31 7.37 1.10
C ASP A 92 -1.26 8.54 0.84
N PHE A 93 -2.56 8.30 0.82
CA PHE A 93 -3.58 9.34 0.77
C PHE A 93 -4.91 8.86 1.33
N SER A 94 -5.78 9.80 1.65
CA SER A 94 -7.16 9.52 2.07
C SER A 94 -8.17 10.21 1.16
N LEU A 95 -9.37 9.65 1.09
CA LEU A 95 -10.50 10.23 0.39
C LEU A 95 -11.80 9.91 1.12
N ILE A 96 -12.84 10.70 0.84
CA ILE A 96 -14.21 10.41 1.27
C ILE A 96 -15.02 9.98 0.05
N TYR A 97 -15.74 8.88 0.19
CA TYR A 97 -16.68 8.39 -0.80
C TYR A 97 -17.98 7.96 -0.13
N LYS A 98 -19.11 8.56 -0.52
CA LYS A 98 -20.43 8.27 0.08
C LYS A 98 -20.41 8.29 1.62
N GLU A 99 -19.82 9.32 2.20
CA GLU A 99 -19.67 9.52 3.66
C GLU A 99 -18.74 8.55 4.39
N HIS A 100 -18.09 7.62 3.68
CA HIS A 100 -17.08 6.73 4.22
C HIS A 100 -15.68 7.29 4.00
N LEU A 101 -14.83 7.20 5.01
CA LEU A 101 -13.41 7.55 4.93
C LEU A 101 -12.60 6.34 4.46
N PHE A 102 -11.72 6.57 3.50
CA PHE A 102 -10.82 5.54 2.98
C PHE A 102 -9.38 5.99 3.15
N TYR A 103 -8.57 5.17 3.78
CA TYR A 103 -7.12 5.25 3.73
C TYR A 103 -6.61 4.34 2.63
N ILE A 104 -5.86 4.91 1.70
CA ILE A 104 -5.32 4.21 0.53
C ILE A 104 -3.81 4.08 0.69
N ASN A 105 -3.33 2.85 0.66
CA ASN A 105 -1.92 2.52 0.77
C ASN A 105 -1.46 1.84 -0.52
N LEU A 106 -0.66 2.55 -1.31
CA LEU A 106 -0.08 2.03 -2.54
C LEU A 106 1.19 1.25 -2.23
N LYS A 107 1.35 0.10 -2.86
CA LYS A 107 2.53 -0.73 -2.71
C LYS A 107 3.02 -1.20 -4.07
N ALA A 108 4.29 -0.95 -4.34
CA ALA A 108 4.94 -1.39 -5.56
C ALA A 108 6.16 -2.24 -5.22
N ASN A 109 6.18 -3.49 -5.68
CA ASN A 109 7.33 -4.37 -5.46
C ASN A 109 7.49 -5.43 -6.55
N ARG A 110 8.69 -6.02 -6.61
CA ARG A 110 9.02 -7.13 -7.51
C ARG A 110 8.68 -8.50 -6.92
N ASN A 111 8.50 -8.55 -5.61
CA ASN A 111 8.29 -9.78 -4.86
C ASN A 111 6.88 -9.83 -4.28
N VAL A 112 6.40 -11.04 -4.07
CA VAL A 112 5.06 -11.31 -3.55
C VAL A 112 4.89 -11.05 -2.05
N ASN A 113 5.94 -10.64 -1.32
CA ASN A 113 5.83 -10.33 0.10
C ASN A 113 5.30 -8.92 0.29
N ASP A 114 4.18 -8.80 0.98
CA ASP A 114 3.51 -7.54 1.21
C ASP A 114 3.73 -7.02 2.61
N ALA A 115 4.63 -6.05 2.73
CA ALA A 115 4.66 -5.20 3.91
C ALA A 115 3.59 -4.10 3.74
N ILE A 116 2.59 -4.09 4.60
CA ILE A 116 1.54 -3.06 4.56
C ILE A 116 2.09 -1.76 5.15
N ALA A 117 2.27 -1.72 6.47
CA ALA A 117 2.79 -0.56 7.17
C ALA A 117 3.37 -0.96 8.53
N ALA A 118 4.02 -0.02 9.21
CA ALA A 118 4.43 -0.22 10.59
C ALA A 118 3.22 -0.33 11.51
N ILE A 119 3.24 -1.25 12.46
CA ILE A 119 2.11 -1.57 13.34
C ILE A 119 1.72 -0.36 14.19
N ASN A 120 2.69 0.38 14.73
CA ASN A 120 2.38 1.60 15.49
C ASN A 120 1.63 2.66 14.66
N ARG A 121 1.94 2.78 13.37
CA ARG A 121 1.23 3.71 12.48
C ARG A 121 -0.18 3.22 12.17
N LEU A 122 -0.31 1.92 11.89
CA LEU A 122 -1.63 1.32 11.71
C LEU A 122 -2.48 1.46 12.99
N TYR A 123 -1.86 1.32 14.16
CA TYR A 123 -2.54 1.55 15.42
C TYR A 123 -3.06 2.98 15.50
N THR A 124 -2.19 3.97 15.33
CA THR A 124 -2.58 5.39 15.40
C THR A 124 -3.61 5.77 14.33
N ASP A 125 -3.40 5.36 13.09
CA ASP A 125 -4.27 5.79 11.99
C ASP A 125 -5.60 5.02 11.94
N TYR A 126 -5.63 3.75 12.37
CA TYR A 126 -6.78 2.88 12.19
C TYR A 126 -7.46 2.49 13.52
N VAL A 127 -6.69 2.12 14.56
CA VAL A 127 -7.27 1.67 15.85
C VAL A 127 -7.72 2.86 16.70
N GLU A 128 -6.93 3.93 16.76
CA GLU A 128 -7.25 5.16 17.49
C GLU A 128 -8.18 6.10 16.70
N TYR A 129 -8.62 5.72 15.50
CA TYR A 129 -9.57 6.51 14.74
C TYR A 129 -10.90 6.62 15.50
N ASP A 130 -11.30 7.85 15.79
CA ASP A 130 -12.49 8.21 16.56
C ASP A 130 -13.51 9.06 15.77
N GLY A 131 -13.29 9.17 14.45
CA GLY A 131 -14.18 9.93 13.56
C GLY A 131 -15.55 9.27 13.39
N GLU A 132 -16.55 10.09 13.04
CA GLU A 132 -17.92 9.62 12.84
C GLU A 132 -18.12 8.78 11.57
N SER A 133 -17.29 9.03 10.55
CA SER A 133 -17.38 8.31 9.26
C SER A 133 -16.87 6.88 9.37
N PRO A 134 -17.56 5.88 8.78
CA PRO A 134 -17.01 4.54 8.68
C PRO A 134 -15.65 4.55 7.97
N LEU A 135 -14.65 3.92 8.57
CA LEU A 135 -13.28 3.86 8.06
C LEU A 135 -13.03 2.55 7.31
N HIS A 136 -12.35 2.65 6.17
CA HIS A 136 -11.82 1.53 5.41
C HIS A 136 -10.34 1.73 5.11
N TYR A 137 -9.57 0.65 5.13
CA TYR A 137 -8.16 0.68 4.79
C TYR A 137 -7.89 -0.20 3.56
N LEU A 138 -7.69 0.43 2.41
CA LEU A 138 -7.47 -0.23 1.12
C LEU A 138 -5.98 -0.26 0.80
N VAL A 139 -5.45 -1.46 0.59
CA VAL A 139 -4.11 -1.67 0.05
C VAL A 139 -4.22 -1.93 -1.44
N PHE A 140 -3.53 -1.14 -2.24
CA PHE A 140 -3.44 -1.33 -3.68
C PHE A 140 -2.02 -1.73 -4.06
N LYS A 141 -1.88 -2.90 -4.64
CA LYS A 141 -0.58 -3.45 -4.95
C LYS A 141 -0.32 -3.52 -6.45
N THR A 142 0.87 -3.07 -6.83
CA THR A 142 1.41 -3.18 -8.18
C THR A 142 2.64 -4.07 -8.18
N ASN A 143 2.56 -5.19 -8.86
CA ASN A 143 3.73 -6.03 -9.14
C ASN A 143 4.38 -5.58 -10.43
N TYR A 144 5.69 -5.40 -10.41
CA TYR A 144 6.45 -4.96 -11.56
C TYR A 144 7.75 -5.74 -11.74
N ASP A 145 8.32 -5.63 -12.91
CA ASP A 145 9.68 -6.06 -13.20
C ASP A 145 10.46 -4.92 -13.86
N ILE A 146 11.77 -5.07 -13.96
CA ILE A 146 12.65 -4.14 -14.64
C ILE A 146 13.19 -4.85 -15.88
N GLY A 147 12.92 -4.26 -17.02
CA GLY A 147 13.36 -4.79 -18.31
C GLY A 147 14.07 -3.74 -19.16
N LYS A 148 14.56 -4.14 -20.31
CA LYS A 148 15.06 -3.23 -21.32
C LYS A 148 14.01 -3.06 -22.42
N SER A 149 13.87 -1.83 -22.89
CA SER A 149 13.07 -1.57 -24.09
C SER A 149 13.69 -2.27 -25.28
N THR A 150 12.85 -2.91 -26.09
CA THR A 150 13.27 -3.53 -27.36
C THR A 150 13.60 -2.49 -28.44
N ILE A 151 13.15 -1.24 -28.24
CA ILE A 151 13.26 -0.17 -29.23
C ILE A 151 14.54 0.64 -29.07
N ASN A 152 14.91 1.00 -27.83
CA ASN A 152 15.99 1.95 -27.58
C ASN A 152 16.97 1.53 -26.45
N SER A 153 16.91 0.28 -26.02
CA SER A 153 17.74 -0.28 -24.93
C SER A 153 17.63 0.44 -23.57
N GLN A 154 16.69 1.37 -23.42
CA GLN A 154 16.44 2.04 -22.16
C GLN A 154 15.81 1.09 -21.15
N ASN A 155 16.10 1.31 -19.87
CA ASN A 155 15.44 0.57 -18.81
C ASN A 155 13.99 1.03 -18.67
N LYS A 156 13.10 0.08 -18.41
CA LYS A 156 11.68 0.32 -18.19
C LYS A 156 11.17 -0.49 -17.02
N ILE A 157 10.17 0.05 -16.34
CA ILE A 157 9.34 -0.70 -15.42
C ILE A 157 8.26 -1.38 -16.24
N ILE A 158 8.09 -2.68 -16.06
CA ILE A 158 7.07 -3.49 -16.72
C ILE A 158 6.06 -3.90 -15.64
N ILE A 159 4.84 -3.40 -15.75
CA ILE A 159 3.76 -3.78 -14.84
C ILE A 159 3.31 -5.19 -15.16
N LYS A 160 3.35 -6.07 -14.18
CA LYS A 160 2.99 -7.48 -14.31
C LYS A 160 1.56 -7.78 -13.89
N SER A 161 1.14 -7.19 -12.78
CA SER A 161 -0.22 -7.31 -12.26
C SER A 161 -0.51 -6.22 -11.26
N THR A 162 -1.78 -5.91 -11.12
CA THR A 162 -2.34 -5.08 -10.06
C THR A 162 -3.40 -5.87 -9.32
N TYR A 163 -3.54 -5.64 -8.04
CA TYR A 163 -4.64 -6.13 -7.24
C TYR A 163 -4.82 -5.29 -6.00
N SER A 164 -6.00 -5.30 -5.45
CA SER A 164 -6.29 -4.58 -4.22
C SER A 164 -7.03 -5.45 -3.21
N TYR A 165 -6.96 -5.06 -1.95
CA TYR A 165 -7.66 -5.72 -0.86
C TYR A 165 -7.83 -4.77 0.31
N PHE A 166 -8.89 -4.96 1.07
CA PHE A 166 -9.08 -4.25 2.33
C PHE A 166 -8.37 -4.97 3.48
N LEU A 167 -7.84 -4.20 4.41
CA LEU A 167 -7.28 -4.73 5.64
C LEU A 167 -8.32 -5.57 6.40
N GLU A 168 -9.59 -5.16 6.31
CA GLU A 168 -10.74 -5.81 6.90
C GLU A 168 -11.11 -7.17 6.30
N GLN A 169 -10.60 -7.49 5.10
CA GLN A 169 -10.82 -8.79 4.44
C GLN A 169 -9.89 -9.88 4.95
N ILE A 170 -8.93 -9.53 5.76
CA ILE A 170 -7.83 -10.43 6.07
C ILE A 170 -8.19 -11.34 7.23
N ASP A 171 -8.00 -12.63 7.03
CA ASP A 171 -8.06 -13.63 8.11
C ASP A 171 -6.73 -13.66 8.86
N PHE A 172 -6.66 -12.90 9.95
CA PHE A 172 -5.45 -12.80 10.78
C PHE A 172 -5.09 -14.10 11.50
N SER A 173 -5.92 -15.13 11.47
CA SER A 173 -5.59 -16.45 11.99
C SER A 173 -4.64 -17.25 11.07
N ARG A 174 -4.45 -16.77 9.81
CA ARG A 174 -3.68 -17.49 8.80
C ARG A 174 -2.60 -16.61 8.17
N GLY A 175 -1.35 -16.89 8.48
CA GLY A 175 -0.22 -16.51 7.66
C GLY A 175 0.31 -15.08 7.82
N TRP A 176 -0.04 -14.39 8.86
CA TRP A 176 0.56 -13.10 9.17
C TRP A 176 1.92 -13.27 9.80
N LYS A 177 2.86 -12.53 9.24
CA LYS A 177 4.21 -12.48 9.80
C LYS A 177 4.56 -11.02 10.08
N GLN A 178 4.93 -10.74 11.30
CA GLN A 178 5.53 -9.49 11.69
C GLN A 178 7.00 -9.47 11.29
N ASP A 179 7.44 -8.38 10.67
CA ASP A 179 8.86 -8.16 10.38
C ASP A 179 9.46 -7.24 11.45
N HIS A 180 10.42 -7.76 12.21
CA HIS A 180 11.10 -7.06 13.30
C HIS A 180 12.32 -6.24 12.85
N ARG A 181 12.64 -6.16 11.55
CA ARG A 181 13.82 -5.43 11.04
C ARG A 181 13.80 -3.93 11.31
N SER A 182 12.66 -3.39 11.76
CA SER A 182 12.55 -1.97 12.12
C SER A 182 12.93 -1.68 13.57
N TRP A 183 13.33 -2.64 14.35
CA TRP A 183 13.71 -2.48 15.74
C TRP A 183 15.12 -1.90 15.81
N SER A 184 15.25 -0.79 16.52
CA SER A 184 16.53 -0.08 16.71
C SER A 184 17.06 -0.41 18.09
N PRO A 185 18.23 -1.05 18.23
CA PRO A 185 18.86 -1.26 19.54
C PRO A 185 19.11 0.10 20.22
N GLY A 186 18.64 0.27 21.45
CA GLY A 186 18.91 1.47 22.26
C GLY A 186 18.12 2.72 21.90
N GLY A 187 17.11 2.63 21.03
CA GLY A 187 16.20 3.71 20.67
C GLY A 187 14.75 3.42 20.97
N LYS A 188 13.89 4.39 20.77
CA LYS A 188 12.45 4.18 20.81
C LYS A 188 12.09 3.02 19.86
N LEU A 189 11.45 1.99 20.39
CA LEU A 189 11.06 0.82 19.64
C LEU A 189 10.21 1.23 18.44
N ASN A 190 10.73 1.01 17.25
CA ASN A 190 9.92 1.04 16.06
C ASN A 190 9.18 -0.29 16.01
N SER A 191 7.87 -0.26 16.11
CA SER A 191 7.04 -1.45 15.92
C SER A 191 7.36 -2.10 14.57
N GLY A 192 7.39 -3.44 14.52
CA GLY A 192 7.56 -4.18 13.28
C GLY A 192 6.53 -3.79 12.22
N ARG A 193 6.71 -4.28 11.01
CA ARG A 193 5.75 -4.10 9.92
C ARG A 193 4.75 -5.24 9.89
N LEU A 194 3.50 -4.90 9.63
CA LEU A 194 2.49 -5.89 9.30
C LEU A 194 2.77 -6.44 7.90
N MET A 195 2.95 -7.75 7.81
CA MET A 195 3.24 -8.46 6.57
C MET A 195 2.08 -9.37 6.19
N VAL A 196 1.72 -9.42 4.92
CA VAL A 196 0.73 -10.37 4.39
C VAL A 196 1.42 -11.62 3.89
N SER A 197 0.89 -12.79 4.25
CA SER A 197 1.38 -14.07 3.70
C SER A 197 0.99 -14.23 2.24
N LYS A 198 1.92 -14.73 1.43
CA LYS A 198 1.67 -15.10 0.03
C LYS A 198 0.48 -16.05 -0.15
N ASN A 199 0.28 -16.94 0.80
CA ASN A 199 -0.74 -17.99 0.70
C ASN A 199 -2.17 -17.43 0.68
N LEU A 200 -2.40 -16.27 1.33
CA LEU A 200 -3.71 -15.62 1.31
C LEU A 200 -4.16 -15.24 -0.10
N PHE A 201 -3.24 -14.81 -0.95
CA PHE A 201 -3.55 -14.41 -2.32
C PHE A 201 -3.63 -15.60 -3.27
N ASN A 202 -2.77 -16.62 -3.07
CA ASN A 202 -2.74 -17.79 -3.93
C ASN A 202 -3.95 -18.73 -3.73
N GLU A 203 -4.57 -18.69 -2.56
CA GLU A 203 -5.66 -19.58 -2.20
C GLU A 203 -7.05 -18.93 -2.37
N ASN A 204 -7.14 -17.74 -2.98
CA ASN A 204 -8.36 -16.94 -3.09
C ASN A 204 -9.10 -16.77 -1.73
N GLN A 205 -8.35 -16.69 -0.65
CA GLN A 205 -8.91 -16.66 0.72
C GLN A 205 -9.33 -15.25 1.17
N ILE A 206 -9.22 -14.27 0.29
CA ILE A 206 -9.73 -12.93 0.56
C ILE A 206 -11.21 -12.91 0.19
N GLU A 207 -12.04 -13.26 1.14
CA GLU A 207 -13.50 -13.26 0.94
C GLU A 207 -14.13 -11.98 1.51
N ILE A 208 -14.92 -11.30 0.68
CA ILE A 208 -15.69 -10.11 1.07
C ILE A 208 -16.67 -10.44 2.20
N SER A 209 -17.21 -11.66 2.21
CA SER A 209 -18.14 -12.12 3.25
C SER A 209 -17.52 -12.17 4.66
N LYS A 210 -16.21 -12.13 4.76
CA LYS A 210 -15.46 -12.19 6.03
C LYS A 210 -14.90 -10.84 6.47
N MET A 211 -15.24 -9.76 5.78
CA MET A 211 -14.80 -8.42 6.18
C MET A 211 -15.29 -8.09 7.59
N SER A 212 -14.40 -7.60 8.43
CA SER A 212 -14.74 -7.18 9.78
C SER A 212 -13.79 -6.08 10.28
N TYR A 213 -14.32 -4.88 10.39
CA TYR A 213 -13.60 -3.76 11.01
C TYR A 213 -13.17 -4.08 12.44
N GLU A 214 -14.08 -4.62 13.24
CA GLU A 214 -13.83 -4.93 14.64
C GLU A 214 -12.73 -5.99 14.83
N LYS A 215 -12.73 -7.06 14.04
CA LYS A 215 -11.67 -8.07 14.11
C LYS A 215 -10.31 -7.50 13.74
N THR A 216 -10.26 -6.67 12.72
CA THR A 216 -9.03 -6.00 12.29
C THR A 216 -8.50 -5.08 13.38
N ARG A 217 -9.37 -4.26 13.97
CA ARG A 217 -9.02 -3.35 15.05
C ARG A 217 -8.46 -4.12 16.26
N ASN A 218 -9.16 -5.13 16.72
CA ASN A 218 -8.76 -5.95 17.88
C ASN A 218 -7.41 -6.64 17.63
N TYR A 219 -7.19 -7.15 16.43
CA TYR A 219 -5.92 -7.76 16.06
C TYR A 219 -4.75 -6.76 16.08
N LEU A 220 -4.93 -5.59 15.49
CA LEU A 220 -3.89 -4.56 15.47
C LEU A 220 -3.58 -4.04 16.87
N GLU A 221 -4.59 -3.89 17.72
CA GLU A 221 -4.43 -3.52 19.13
C GLU A 221 -3.64 -4.59 19.90
N GLU A 222 -3.97 -5.87 19.71
CA GLU A 222 -3.22 -6.97 20.33
C GLU A 222 -1.76 -6.99 19.87
N MET A 223 -1.50 -6.79 18.58
CA MET A 223 -0.15 -6.76 18.03
C MET A 223 0.64 -5.55 18.52
N PHE A 224 0.01 -4.40 18.65
CA PHE A 224 0.62 -3.22 19.21
C PHE A 224 1.02 -3.44 20.67
N ASN A 225 0.12 -3.95 21.49
CA ASN A 225 0.37 -4.21 22.90
C ASN A 225 1.46 -5.26 23.14
N LYS A 226 1.52 -6.32 22.33
CA LYS A 226 2.59 -7.31 22.39
C LYS A 226 3.97 -6.72 22.07
N ASN A 227 4.04 -5.77 21.14
CA ASN A 227 5.29 -5.10 20.82
C ASN A 227 5.80 -4.22 21.96
N PHE A 228 4.92 -3.55 22.68
CA PHE A 228 5.29 -2.71 23.82
C PHE A 228 5.65 -3.54 25.06
N ALA A 229 4.97 -4.65 25.30
CA ALA A 229 5.28 -5.54 26.41
C ALA A 229 6.69 -6.15 26.34
N VAL A 230 7.20 -6.41 25.14
CA VAL A 230 8.59 -6.90 24.96
C VAL A 230 9.63 -5.82 25.29
N ALA A 231 9.28 -4.55 25.10
CA ALA A 231 10.16 -3.43 25.39
C ALA A 231 10.40 -3.18 26.87
N GLU A 232 9.40 -3.47 27.70
CA GLU A 232 9.50 -3.30 29.16
C GLU A 232 10.34 -4.37 29.86
N TYR A 233 10.65 -5.48 29.17
CA TYR A 233 11.48 -6.57 29.71
C TYR A 233 12.98 -6.44 29.34
N GLU A 234 13.35 -5.49 28.49
CA GLU A 234 14.74 -5.27 28.05
C GLU A 234 15.41 -4.06 28.72
N GLU A 235 14.74 -3.37 29.65
CA GLU A 235 15.31 -2.36 30.57
C GLU A 235 15.72 -3.00 31.91
#